data_2f2ac13ff6bdf9f3558d07fdc1c196e1
#
_entry.id   2f2ac13ff6bdf9f3558d07fdc1c196e1
#
_cell.length_a   1.000
_cell.length_b   1.000
_cell.length_c   1.000
_cell.angle_alpha   90.00
_cell.angle_beta   90.00
_cell.angle_gamma   90.00
#
_symmetry.space_group_name_H-M   'P 1'
#
loop_
_entity.id
_entity.type
_entity.pdbx_description
1 polymer ?
#
loop_
_entity_poly.entity_id
_entity_poly.type
_entity_poly.pdbx_seq_one_letter_code
_entity_poly.pdbx_strand_id
1 'polypeptide(L)'
;FAMEVYKDIRLVGTPPNSIGKFGGDTDNWMWPRHTGDFSMFRIYAGKDNRPAEYSTKNVPYRADEYLRISLDGYDEGDFAMIMGFPGSTQRYMTSYEIDRMLTITNPQRIFIRGERQKILAEDMLASDKVRIQYASKYAQSSNYWKNAMGMSRGIERLDVKRKKQEQERAFQQWAEANSVDGERYDEALGMIRDAIAASNEAYAAQQYLNEALQRSVEIMTPASYVIAAVGKKGKKLEDPEALKERLRGFYKDYNPATDRRVARRMFELVMEHVKELPDVFVAAEGQFDDLDAAV
;
A
#
# COMPACT_ATOMS: atom_id res chain seq x y z
N PHE A 1 15.13 21.71 10.91
CA PHE A 1 14.62 20.96 12.05
C PHE A 1 15.79 20.49 12.91
N ALA A 2 15.68 20.60 14.23
CA ALA A 2 16.56 19.91 15.17
C ALA A 2 15.87 18.62 15.60
N MET A 3 16.59 17.52 15.61
CA MET A 3 16.07 16.20 16.01
C MET A 3 16.97 15.62 17.10
N GLU A 4 16.34 15.09 18.15
CA GLU A 4 17.00 14.23 19.12
C GLU A 4 16.58 12.79 18.87
N VAL A 5 17.53 11.85 18.86
CA VAL A 5 17.30 10.43 18.59
C VAL A 5 17.62 9.60 19.83
N TYR A 6 16.59 9.00 20.40
CA TYR A 6 16.71 8.09 21.54
C TYR A 6 16.77 6.64 21.04
N LYS A 7 17.73 5.87 21.54
CA LYS A 7 17.96 4.48 21.10
C LYS A 7 17.55 3.42 22.14
N ASP A 8 17.43 3.78 23.41
CA ASP A 8 16.97 2.88 24.46
C ASP A 8 15.45 3.03 24.67
N ILE A 9 14.70 2.25 23.89
CA ILE A 9 13.24 2.23 23.93
C ILE A 9 12.77 0.85 24.35
N ARG A 10 11.95 0.78 25.41
CA ARG A 10 11.51 -0.48 25.99
C ARG A 10 10.00 -0.62 25.92
N LEU A 11 9.53 -1.82 25.56
CA LEU A 11 8.12 -2.16 25.57
C LEU A 11 7.60 -2.17 27.02
N VAL A 12 6.53 -1.44 27.27
CA VAL A 12 5.80 -1.43 28.54
C VAL A 12 4.66 -2.44 28.52
N GLY A 13 3.89 -2.45 27.43
CA GLY A 13 2.79 -3.38 27.28
C GLY A 13 2.05 -3.22 25.96
N THR A 14 1.32 -4.28 25.62
CA THR A 14 0.37 -4.36 24.51
C THR A 14 -0.85 -5.15 24.97
N PRO A 15 -2.02 -4.99 24.37
CA PRO A 15 -3.15 -5.86 24.64
C PRO A 15 -2.87 -7.28 24.09
N PRO A 16 -3.54 -8.31 24.60
CA PRO A 16 -3.52 -9.63 23.99
C PRO A 16 -4.16 -9.60 22.60
N ASN A 17 -3.81 -10.56 21.73
CA ASN A 17 -4.32 -10.64 20.36
C ASN A 17 -5.86 -10.67 20.27
N SER A 18 -6.51 -11.25 21.28
CA SER A 18 -7.97 -11.29 21.38
C SER A 18 -8.62 -9.90 21.48
N ILE A 19 -7.86 -8.88 21.85
CA ILE A 19 -8.29 -7.47 21.94
C ILE A 19 -7.61 -6.67 20.83
N GLY A 20 -6.28 -6.74 20.73
CA GLY A 20 -5.47 -5.96 19.78
C GLY A 20 -5.73 -6.30 18.33
N LYS A 21 -6.19 -7.52 18.04
CA LYS A 21 -6.55 -7.98 16.70
C LYS A 21 -7.98 -8.52 16.62
N PHE A 22 -8.87 -8.00 17.47
CA PHE A 22 -10.28 -8.36 17.44
C PHE A 22 -10.90 -8.07 16.08
N GLY A 23 -11.65 -9.05 15.53
CA GLY A 23 -12.22 -8.99 14.18
C GLY A 23 -11.23 -9.30 13.06
N GLY A 24 -9.92 -9.32 13.34
CA GLY A 24 -8.86 -9.69 12.38
C GLY A 24 -8.97 -8.95 11.05
N ASP A 25 -8.71 -9.68 9.96
CA ASP A 25 -8.82 -9.12 8.60
C ASP A 25 -10.28 -8.89 8.16
N THR A 26 -11.26 -9.53 8.81
CA THR A 26 -12.69 -9.37 8.48
C THR A 26 -13.14 -7.93 8.70
N ASP A 27 -12.71 -7.32 9.80
CA ASP A 27 -13.11 -5.95 10.17
C ASP A 27 -12.18 -4.88 9.59
N ASN A 28 -11.09 -5.26 8.90
CA ASN A 28 -10.17 -4.30 8.33
C ASN A 28 -10.86 -3.45 7.24
N TRP A 29 -10.72 -2.12 7.35
CA TRP A 29 -11.42 -1.12 6.51
C TRP A 29 -12.95 -1.18 6.60
N MET A 30 -13.47 -1.72 7.71
CA MET A 30 -14.90 -1.79 8.00
C MET A 30 -15.25 -0.89 9.19
N TRP A 31 -16.50 -0.48 9.27
CA TRP A 31 -17.07 0.29 10.37
C TRP A 31 -18.35 -0.39 10.87
N PRO A 32 -18.61 -0.44 12.17
CA PRO A 32 -17.75 0.01 13.28
C PRO A 32 -16.58 -0.93 13.57
N ARG A 33 -15.57 -0.41 14.31
CA ARG A 33 -14.38 -1.16 14.75
C ARG A 33 -14.43 -1.36 16.26
N HIS A 34 -14.08 -2.58 16.70
CA HIS A 34 -14.01 -2.94 18.12
C HIS A 34 -12.60 -3.37 18.55
N THR A 35 -11.62 -3.16 17.70
CA THR A 35 -10.22 -3.51 17.95
C THR A 35 -9.60 -2.50 18.93
N GLY A 36 -8.98 -3.00 19.99
CA GLY A 36 -8.16 -2.21 20.91
C GLY A 36 -6.67 -2.39 20.61
N ASP A 37 -6.23 -1.90 19.45
CA ASP A 37 -4.84 -2.05 18.99
C ASP A 37 -4.00 -0.87 19.47
N PHE A 38 -3.15 -1.12 20.47
CA PHE A 38 -2.20 -0.14 20.99
C PHE A 38 -0.91 -0.80 21.47
N SER A 39 0.16 0.01 21.52
CA SER A 39 1.43 -0.37 22.12
C SER A 39 1.95 0.77 22.98
N MET A 40 2.44 0.46 24.16
CA MET A 40 3.07 1.43 25.05
C MET A 40 4.57 1.16 25.13
N PHE A 41 5.35 2.18 24.87
CA PHE A 41 6.80 2.16 24.99
C PHE A 41 7.26 3.22 25.97
N ARG A 42 8.42 2.96 26.62
CA ARG A 42 9.08 3.93 27.48
C ARG A 42 10.45 4.22 26.94
N ILE A 43 10.75 5.50 26.78
CA ILE A 43 12.07 5.99 26.40
C ILE A 43 12.95 6.02 27.65
N TYR A 44 14.19 5.52 27.55
CA TYR A 44 15.21 5.62 28.55
C TYR A 44 16.37 6.48 28.05
N ALA A 45 16.93 7.24 28.96
CA ALA A 45 18.01 8.20 28.71
C ALA A 45 19.15 8.02 29.73
N GLY A 46 20.27 8.67 29.50
CA GLY A 46 21.32 8.81 30.48
C GLY A 46 20.83 9.50 31.77
N LYS A 47 21.59 9.43 32.83
CA LYS A 47 21.27 10.09 34.11
C LYS A 47 21.13 11.62 33.97
N ASP A 48 21.72 12.20 32.93
CA ASP A 48 21.65 13.60 32.53
C ASP A 48 20.43 13.93 31.65
N ASN A 49 19.52 12.96 31.48
CA ASN A 49 18.33 13.04 30.64
C ASN A 49 18.61 13.18 29.13
N ARG A 50 19.83 12.89 28.66
CA ARG A 50 20.21 12.95 27.25
C ARG A 50 20.14 11.59 26.56
N PRO A 51 20.01 11.58 25.21
CA PRO A 51 20.05 10.35 24.41
C PRO A 51 21.27 9.50 24.74
N ALA A 52 21.08 8.20 24.93
CA ALA A 52 22.14 7.25 25.23
C ALA A 52 21.91 5.92 24.50
N GLU A 53 22.98 5.15 24.29
CA GLU A 53 22.88 3.77 23.86
C GLU A 53 22.24 2.91 24.96
N TYR A 54 21.71 1.74 24.59
CA TYR A 54 21.09 0.82 25.57
C TYR A 54 22.03 0.52 26.76
N SER A 55 21.51 0.69 27.96
CA SER A 55 22.17 0.34 29.19
C SER A 55 21.17 0.07 30.31
N THR A 56 21.46 -0.95 31.14
CA THR A 56 20.67 -1.21 32.35
C THR A 56 20.76 -0.09 33.39
N LYS A 57 21.72 0.84 33.24
CA LYS A 57 21.91 2.01 34.11
C LYS A 57 21.13 3.23 33.65
N ASN A 58 20.52 3.20 32.45
CA ASN A 58 19.69 4.27 31.96
C ASN A 58 18.41 4.40 32.81
N VAL A 59 17.93 5.61 32.90
CA VAL A 59 16.72 5.98 33.64
C VAL A 59 15.60 6.37 32.68
N PRO A 60 14.33 6.29 33.08
CA PRO A 60 13.24 6.79 32.26
C PRO A 60 13.47 8.25 31.87
N TYR A 61 13.34 8.55 30.59
CA TYR A 61 13.37 9.92 30.07
C TYR A 61 12.30 10.77 30.73
N ARG A 62 12.64 11.99 31.12
CA ARG A 62 11.73 12.97 31.68
C ARG A 62 11.47 14.05 30.63
N ALA A 63 10.25 14.06 30.09
CA ALA A 63 9.81 15.09 29.18
C ALA A 63 9.50 16.40 29.96
N ASP A 64 9.92 17.52 29.42
CA ASP A 64 9.56 18.84 29.97
C ASP A 64 8.06 19.14 29.76
N GLU A 65 7.53 18.70 28.62
CA GLU A 65 6.12 18.82 28.25
C GLU A 65 5.57 17.46 27.79
N TYR A 66 4.31 17.18 28.12
CA TYR A 66 3.63 15.96 27.71
C TYR A 66 2.12 16.17 27.58
N LEU A 67 1.49 15.37 26.73
CA LEU A 67 0.05 15.34 26.59
C LEU A 67 -0.58 14.59 27.78
N ARG A 68 -1.55 15.23 28.43
CA ARG A 68 -2.30 14.60 29.52
C ARG A 68 -3.30 13.62 28.96
N ILE A 69 -3.39 12.43 29.59
CA ILE A 69 -4.41 11.44 29.28
C ILE A 69 -5.67 11.82 30.09
N SER A 70 -6.77 12.12 29.40
CA SER A 70 -8.09 12.27 30.03
C SER A 70 -8.82 10.93 30.03
N LEU A 71 -9.54 10.65 31.10
CA LEU A 71 -10.46 9.52 31.23
C LEU A 71 -11.93 9.99 31.24
N ASP A 72 -12.17 11.30 31.01
CA ASP A 72 -13.51 11.91 31.06
C ASP A 72 -14.41 11.47 29.88
N GLY A 73 -13.79 10.87 28.85
CA GLY A 73 -14.49 10.48 27.62
C GLY A 73 -14.65 11.66 26.65
N TYR A 74 -15.61 11.54 25.75
CA TYR A 74 -15.97 12.58 24.75
C TYR A 74 -17.45 12.39 24.36
N ASP A 75 -18.08 13.49 23.97
CA ASP A 75 -19.46 13.53 23.51
C ASP A 75 -19.53 13.90 22.01
N GLU A 76 -20.69 13.73 21.40
CA GLU A 76 -20.95 14.14 20.03
C GLU A 76 -20.81 15.66 19.89
N GLY A 77 -19.93 16.09 19.00
CA GLY A 77 -19.63 17.52 18.76
C GLY A 77 -18.36 18.01 19.45
N ASP A 78 -17.73 17.21 20.30
CA ASP A 78 -16.45 17.53 20.90
C ASP A 78 -15.35 17.64 19.85
N PHE A 79 -14.39 18.52 20.11
CA PHE A 79 -13.22 18.66 19.24
C PHE A 79 -12.32 17.43 19.34
N ALA A 80 -12.02 16.81 18.19
CA ALA A 80 -11.08 15.71 18.08
C ALA A 80 -10.02 16.00 17.01
N MET A 81 -8.78 15.61 17.27
CA MET A 81 -7.65 15.81 16.36
C MET A 81 -6.75 14.58 16.36
N ILE A 82 -6.29 14.20 15.17
CA ILE A 82 -5.25 13.19 14.98
C ILE A 82 -3.96 13.92 14.59
N MET A 83 -2.87 13.67 15.33
CA MET A 83 -1.54 14.14 14.98
C MET A 83 -0.78 13.05 14.24
N GLY A 84 -0.29 13.34 13.04
CA GLY A 84 0.47 12.40 12.22
C GLY A 84 0.56 12.84 10.77
N PHE A 85 1.31 12.07 9.99
CA PHE A 85 1.48 12.30 8.56
C PHE A 85 0.65 11.28 7.78
N PRO A 86 -0.39 11.71 7.04
CA PRO A 86 -1.10 10.80 6.15
C PRO A 86 -0.14 10.32 5.04
N GLY A 87 -0.25 9.05 4.65
CA GLY A 87 0.57 8.51 3.57
C GLY A 87 0.30 9.18 2.24
N SER A 88 -0.97 9.31 1.89
CA SER A 88 -1.44 10.05 0.71
C SER A 88 -2.89 10.48 0.87
N THR A 89 -3.24 11.59 0.25
CA THR A 89 -4.62 12.04 0.10
C THR A 89 -4.87 12.39 -1.36
N GLN A 90 -6.09 12.15 -1.82
CA GLN A 90 -6.51 12.39 -3.21
C GLN A 90 -7.70 13.37 -3.25
N ARG A 91 -7.59 14.44 -2.45
CA ARG A 91 -8.64 15.44 -2.29
C ARG A 91 -9.09 16.07 -3.61
N TYR A 92 -8.17 16.26 -4.54
CA TYR A 92 -8.41 16.97 -5.80
C TYR A 92 -8.74 16.06 -6.99
N MET A 93 -8.98 14.77 -6.76
CA MET A 93 -9.48 13.90 -7.83
C MET A 93 -10.77 14.44 -8.42
N THR A 94 -10.85 14.37 -9.75
CA THR A 94 -12.06 14.67 -10.50
C THR A 94 -13.05 13.49 -10.46
N SER A 95 -14.30 13.73 -10.86
CA SER A 95 -15.30 12.68 -10.99
C SER A 95 -14.89 11.61 -12.02
N TYR A 96 -14.11 11.97 -13.04
CA TYR A 96 -13.56 11.07 -14.04
C TYR A 96 -12.52 10.12 -13.48
N GLU A 97 -11.64 10.61 -12.59
CA GLU A 97 -10.67 9.77 -11.87
C GLU A 97 -11.35 8.84 -10.86
N ILE A 98 -12.39 9.32 -10.18
CA ILE A 98 -13.23 8.50 -9.29
C ILE A 98 -13.90 7.38 -10.09
N ASP A 99 -14.41 7.68 -11.27
CA ASP A 99 -14.99 6.66 -12.15
C ASP A 99 -13.99 5.60 -12.55
N ARG A 100 -12.78 6.01 -13.01
CA ARG A 100 -11.67 5.08 -13.29
C ARG A 100 -11.31 4.22 -12.06
N MET A 101 -11.32 4.83 -10.87
CA MET A 101 -11.05 4.10 -9.62
C MET A 101 -12.09 3.02 -9.36
N LEU A 102 -13.38 3.33 -9.55
CA LEU A 102 -14.48 2.39 -9.32
C LEU A 102 -14.60 1.32 -10.40
N THR A 103 -14.28 1.64 -11.65
CA THR A 103 -14.50 0.74 -12.80
C THR A 103 -13.27 -0.05 -13.22
N ILE A 104 -12.06 0.45 -12.94
CA ILE A 104 -10.81 -0.17 -13.36
C ILE A 104 -9.93 -0.50 -12.15
N THR A 105 -9.47 0.53 -11.40
CA THR A 105 -8.39 0.36 -10.43
C THR A 105 -8.76 -0.59 -9.29
N ASN A 106 -9.88 -0.33 -8.61
CA ASN A 106 -10.31 -1.13 -7.48
C ASN A 106 -10.80 -2.52 -7.87
N PRO A 107 -11.64 -2.72 -8.91
CA PRO A 107 -12.05 -4.04 -9.35
C PRO A 107 -10.86 -4.96 -9.71
N GLN A 108 -9.91 -4.46 -10.49
CA GLN A 108 -8.72 -5.24 -10.85
C GLN A 108 -7.89 -5.60 -9.61
N ARG A 109 -7.64 -4.62 -8.71
CA ARG A 109 -6.91 -4.86 -7.46
C ARG A 109 -7.60 -5.88 -6.57
N ILE A 110 -8.92 -5.78 -6.43
CA ILE A 110 -9.71 -6.72 -5.64
C ILE A 110 -9.60 -8.12 -6.22
N PHE A 111 -9.73 -8.26 -7.53
CA PHE A 111 -9.67 -9.55 -8.20
C PHE A 111 -8.28 -10.18 -8.10
N ILE A 112 -7.24 -9.49 -8.55
CA ILE A 112 -5.86 -9.99 -8.57
C ILE A 112 -5.37 -10.37 -7.18
N ARG A 113 -5.56 -9.47 -6.20
CA ARG A 113 -5.15 -9.75 -4.82
C ARG A 113 -5.99 -10.85 -4.19
N GLY A 114 -7.27 -10.96 -4.53
CA GLY A 114 -8.13 -12.05 -4.09
C GLY A 114 -7.60 -13.40 -4.53
N GLU A 115 -7.19 -13.56 -5.78
CA GLU A 115 -6.58 -14.79 -6.31
C GLU A 115 -5.26 -15.12 -5.57
N ARG A 116 -4.40 -14.12 -5.39
CA ARG A 116 -3.16 -14.29 -4.60
C ARG A 116 -3.45 -14.72 -3.16
N GLN A 117 -4.40 -14.09 -2.49
CA GLN A 117 -4.73 -14.38 -1.10
C GLN A 117 -5.24 -15.82 -0.91
N LYS A 118 -5.99 -16.37 -1.85
CA LYS A 118 -6.43 -17.77 -1.82
C LYS A 118 -5.23 -18.72 -1.76
N ILE A 119 -4.26 -18.54 -2.67
CA ILE A 119 -3.07 -19.40 -2.76
C ILE A 119 -2.24 -19.29 -1.47
N LEU A 120 -2.01 -18.06 -1.00
CA LEU A 120 -1.24 -17.85 0.23
C LEU A 120 -1.94 -18.47 1.45
N ALA A 121 -3.27 -18.33 1.56
CA ALA A 121 -4.04 -18.88 2.68
C ALA A 121 -3.97 -20.42 2.70
N GLU A 122 -4.09 -21.06 1.54
CA GLU A 122 -3.96 -22.52 1.40
C GLU A 122 -2.59 -23.02 1.87
N ASP A 123 -1.50 -22.42 1.39
CA ASP A 123 -0.15 -22.80 1.74
C ASP A 123 0.19 -22.50 3.21
N MET A 124 -0.28 -21.40 3.74
CA MET A 124 -0.14 -21.05 5.15
C MET A 124 -0.90 -22.01 6.08
N LEU A 125 -2.05 -22.51 5.63
CA LEU A 125 -2.83 -23.51 6.37
C LEU A 125 -2.14 -24.87 6.34
N ALA A 126 -1.51 -25.23 5.24
CA ALA A 126 -0.83 -26.52 5.05
C ALA A 126 0.52 -26.60 5.78
N SER A 127 1.16 -25.48 6.13
CA SER A 127 2.51 -25.47 6.70
C SER A 127 2.75 -24.31 7.68
N ASP A 128 3.09 -24.63 8.93
CA ASP A 128 3.49 -23.65 9.93
C ASP A 128 4.71 -22.84 9.49
N LYS A 129 5.66 -23.44 8.80
CA LYS A 129 6.83 -22.76 8.25
C LYS A 129 6.39 -21.68 7.26
N VAL A 130 5.53 -22.02 6.30
CA VAL A 130 4.99 -21.09 5.30
C VAL A 130 4.18 -20.00 6.01
N ARG A 131 3.37 -20.37 7.00
CA ARG A 131 2.59 -19.41 7.78
C ARG A 131 3.46 -18.36 8.45
N ILE A 132 4.59 -18.75 9.04
CA ILE A 132 5.54 -17.81 9.65
C ILE A 132 6.18 -16.91 8.58
N GLN A 133 6.64 -17.47 7.47
CA GLN A 133 7.27 -16.72 6.38
C GLN A 133 6.31 -15.72 5.71
N TYR A 134 5.03 -16.05 5.61
CA TYR A 134 4.06 -15.28 4.81
C TYR A 134 3.06 -14.46 5.62
N ALA A 135 2.99 -14.60 6.95
CA ALA A 135 2.03 -13.88 7.77
C ALA A 135 2.04 -12.36 7.54
N SER A 136 3.23 -11.75 7.54
CA SER A 136 3.37 -10.31 7.28
C SER A 136 3.01 -9.92 5.84
N LYS A 137 3.44 -10.72 4.86
CA LYS A 137 3.17 -10.49 3.43
C LYS A 137 1.68 -10.63 3.12
N TYR A 138 1.04 -11.64 3.71
CA TYR A 138 -0.41 -11.85 3.62
C TYR A 138 -1.17 -10.65 4.21
N ALA A 139 -0.82 -10.24 5.43
CA ALA A 139 -1.46 -9.12 6.11
C ALA A 139 -1.31 -7.82 5.32
N GLN A 140 -0.11 -7.54 4.77
CA GLN A 140 0.12 -6.38 3.92
C GLN A 140 -0.74 -6.40 2.65
N SER A 141 -0.77 -7.54 1.95
CA SER A 141 -1.59 -7.69 0.73
C SER A 141 -3.09 -7.58 1.04
N SER A 142 -3.54 -8.21 2.14
CA SER A 142 -4.91 -8.13 2.65
C SER A 142 -5.32 -6.70 2.94
N ASN A 143 -4.44 -5.92 3.56
CA ASN A 143 -4.71 -4.52 3.86
C ASN A 143 -5.07 -3.71 2.59
N TYR A 144 -4.30 -3.81 1.53
CA TYR A 144 -4.59 -3.13 0.26
C TYR A 144 -5.84 -3.69 -0.45
N TRP A 145 -6.05 -4.99 -0.35
CA TRP A 145 -7.24 -5.67 -0.88
C TRP A 145 -8.52 -5.16 -0.20
N LYS A 146 -8.55 -5.16 1.12
CA LYS A 146 -9.66 -4.65 1.92
C LYS A 146 -9.85 -3.14 1.79
N ASN A 147 -8.76 -2.38 1.68
CA ASN A 147 -8.81 -0.95 1.39
C ASN A 147 -9.56 -0.65 0.08
N ALA A 148 -9.25 -1.38 -1.01
CA ALA A 148 -9.94 -1.19 -2.28
C ALA A 148 -11.44 -1.48 -2.18
N MET A 149 -11.83 -2.55 -1.46
CA MET A 149 -13.23 -2.87 -1.20
C MET A 149 -13.92 -1.79 -0.37
N GLY A 150 -13.30 -1.37 0.74
CA GLY A 150 -13.85 -0.36 1.64
C GLY A 150 -13.95 1.00 0.98
N MET A 151 -12.95 1.37 0.18
CA MET A 151 -12.94 2.61 -0.59
C MET A 151 -14.09 2.65 -1.61
N SER A 152 -14.30 1.60 -2.39
CA SER A 152 -15.40 1.53 -3.35
C SER A 152 -16.76 1.69 -2.67
N ARG A 153 -17.00 0.94 -1.59
CA ARG A 153 -18.23 1.07 -0.78
C ARG A 153 -18.40 2.47 -0.18
N GLY A 154 -17.31 3.07 0.30
CA GLY A 154 -17.32 4.42 0.87
C GLY A 154 -17.66 5.49 -0.17
N ILE A 155 -17.06 5.42 -1.34
CA ILE A 155 -17.32 6.33 -2.47
C ILE A 155 -18.79 6.24 -2.90
N GLU A 156 -19.31 5.02 -3.05
CA GLU A 156 -20.71 4.79 -3.44
C GLU A 156 -21.69 5.25 -2.34
N ARG A 157 -21.46 4.82 -1.08
CA ARG A 157 -22.36 5.15 0.05
C ARG A 157 -22.43 6.65 0.33
N LEU A 158 -21.33 7.37 0.18
CA LEU A 158 -21.24 8.81 0.44
C LEU A 158 -21.55 9.64 -0.81
N ASP A 159 -21.84 8.99 -1.92
CA ASP A 159 -22.12 9.63 -3.21
C ASP A 159 -21.05 10.65 -3.62
N VAL A 160 -19.78 10.23 -3.46
CA VAL A 160 -18.63 11.12 -3.68
C VAL A 160 -18.52 11.57 -5.13
N LYS A 161 -18.86 10.68 -6.09
CA LYS A 161 -18.83 11.00 -7.53
C LYS A 161 -19.76 12.18 -7.83
N ARG A 162 -21.01 12.15 -7.36
CA ARG A 162 -21.98 13.24 -7.56
C ARG A 162 -21.52 14.55 -6.91
N LYS A 163 -21.00 14.49 -5.68
CA LYS A 163 -20.45 15.67 -5.00
C LYS A 163 -19.32 16.31 -5.80
N LYS A 164 -18.46 15.50 -6.41
CA LYS A 164 -17.39 16.00 -7.29
C LYS A 164 -17.95 16.63 -8.57
N GLN A 165 -18.93 15.98 -9.19
CA GLN A 165 -19.61 16.56 -10.35
C GLN A 165 -20.31 17.90 -10.06
N GLU A 166 -20.82 18.07 -8.84
CA GLU A 166 -21.38 19.38 -8.42
C GLU A 166 -20.30 20.45 -8.30
N GLN A 167 -19.15 20.09 -7.68
CA GLN A 167 -17.98 20.99 -7.60
C GLN A 167 -17.44 21.34 -8.99
N GLU A 168 -17.37 20.36 -9.89
CA GLU A 168 -16.90 20.54 -11.27
C GLU A 168 -17.85 21.46 -12.07
N ARG A 169 -19.16 21.30 -11.91
CA ARG A 169 -20.14 22.21 -12.53
C ARG A 169 -20.00 23.65 -12.01
N ALA A 170 -19.83 23.82 -10.70
CA ALA A 170 -19.61 25.13 -10.11
C ALA A 170 -18.31 25.77 -10.59
N PHE A 171 -17.23 24.98 -10.69
CA PHE A 171 -15.97 25.43 -11.26
C PHE A 171 -16.09 25.81 -12.72
N GLN A 172 -16.77 25.01 -13.53
CA GLN A 172 -16.98 25.29 -14.96
C GLN A 172 -17.74 26.60 -15.18
N GLN A 173 -18.82 26.82 -14.44
CA GLN A 173 -19.57 28.06 -14.48
C GLN A 173 -18.72 29.28 -14.09
N TRP A 174 -17.89 29.14 -13.06
CA TRP A 174 -16.97 30.20 -12.67
C TRP A 174 -15.91 30.45 -13.73
N ALA A 175 -15.33 29.39 -14.31
CA ALA A 175 -14.30 29.49 -15.34
C ALA A 175 -14.83 30.22 -16.60
N GLU A 176 -16.02 29.84 -17.07
CA GLU A 176 -16.69 30.49 -18.21
C GLU A 176 -16.98 31.99 -17.96
N ALA A 177 -17.36 32.34 -16.73
CA ALA A 177 -17.64 33.74 -16.36
C ALA A 177 -16.38 34.58 -16.13
N ASN A 178 -15.22 33.98 -15.84
CA ASN A 178 -13.97 34.64 -15.48
C ASN A 178 -12.81 34.33 -16.44
N SER A 179 -13.12 33.81 -17.63
CA SER A 179 -12.10 33.51 -18.63
C SER A 179 -11.40 34.80 -19.09
N VAL A 180 -10.07 34.78 -19.05
CA VAL A 180 -9.21 35.88 -19.51
C VAL A 180 -8.50 35.43 -20.79
N ASP A 181 -8.30 36.33 -21.74
CA ASP A 181 -7.61 36.01 -23.00
C ASP A 181 -6.28 35.29 -22.78
N GLY A 182 -6.17 34.09 -23.35
CA GLY A 182 -4.98 33.23 -23.25
C GLY A 182 -4.98 32.22 -22.10
N GLU A 183 -5.97 32.25 -21.20
CA GLU A 183 -6.15 31.26 -20.14
C GLU A 183 -7.21 30.22 -20.57
N ARG A 184 -6.93 28.94 -20.27
CA ARG A 184 -7.80 27.83 -20.70
C ARG A 184 -8.46 27.13 -19.51
N TYR A 185 -8.91 27.87 -18.51
CA TYR A 185 -9.55 27.29 -17.32
C TYR A 185 -10.87 26.58 -17.66
N ASP A 186 -11.61 27.13 -18.60
CA ASP A 186 -12.87 26.58 -19.11
C ASP A 186 -12.71 25.25 -19.85
N GLU A 187 -11.54 24.98 -20.44
CA GLU A 187 -11.22 23.72 -21.11
C GLU A 187 -10.67 22.65 -20.16
N ALA A 188 -10.21 23.02 -18.96
CA ALA A 188 -9.42 22.16 -18.07
C ALA A 188 -10.11 20.82 -17.75
N LEU A 189 -11.37 20.84 -17.37
CA LEU A 189 -12.14 19.63 -17.05
C LEU A 189 -12.36 18.74 -18.29
N GLY A 190 -12.58 19.34 -19.45
CA GLY A 190 -12.69 18.63 -20.72
C GLY A 190 -11.38 17.92 -21.08
N MET A 191 -10.25 18.61 -20.96
CA MET A 191 -8.93 18.03 -21.22
C MET A 191 -8.62 16.87 -20.28
N ILE A 192 -8.95 16.97 -19.00
CA ILE A 192 -8.77 15.89 -18.00
C ILE A 192 -9.64 14.69 -18.38
N ARG A 193 -10.92 14.91 -18.66
CA ARG A 193 -11.85 13.85 -19.11
C ARG A 193 -11.30 13.10 -20.32
N ASP A 194 -10.91 13.82 -21.35
CA ASP A 194 -10.47 13.23 -22.61
C ASP A 194 -9.15 12.50 -22.47
N ALA A 195 -8.21 13.02 -21.68
CA ALA A 195 -6.95 12.35 -21.36
C ALA A 195 -7.17 11.05 -20.56
N ILE A 196 -8.09 11.08 -19.59
CA ILE A 196 -8.46 9.88 -18.82
C ILE A 196 -9.10 8.84 -19.74
N ALA A 197 -10.06 9.24 -20.56
CA ALA A 197 -10.74 8.33 -21.48
C ALA A 197 -9.75 7.70 -22.48
N ALA A 198 -8.89 8.49 -23.09
CA ALA A 198 -7.88 8.03 -24.05
C ALA A 198 -6.85 7.07 -23.43
N SER A 199 -6.56 7.21 -22.13
CA SER A 199 -5.55 6.39 -21.44
C SER A 199 -6.11 5.17 -20.71
N ASN A 200 -7.42 4.96 -20.66
CA ASN A 200 -8.03 3.91 -19.82
C ASN A 200 -7.56 2.49 -20.17
N GLU A 201 -7.42 2.15 -21.44
CA GLU A 201 -6.98 0.80 -21.86
C GLU A 201 -5.52 0.56 -21.45
N ALA A 202 -4.62 1.48 -21.77
CA ALA A 202 -3.22 1.39 -21.35
C ALA A 202 -3.06 1.40 -19.83
N TYR A 203 -3.85 2.21 -19.13
CA TYR A 203 -3.87 2.25 -17.67
C TYR A 203 -4.34 0.90 -17.08
N ALA A 204 -5.38 0.29 -17.64
CA ALA A 204 -5.87 -1.01 -17.19
C ALA A 204 -4.83 -2.11 -17.38
N ALA A 205 -4.14 -2.16 -18.53
CA ALA A 205 -3.06 -3.09 -18.80
C ALA A 205 -1.88 -2.87 -17.81
N GLN A 206 -1.45 -1.62 -17.63
CA GLN A 206 -0.38 -1.27 -16.70
C GLN A 206 -0.74 -1.66 -15.24
N GLN A 207 -1.99 -1.49 -14.86
CA GLN A 207 -2.47 -1.87 -13.53
C GLN A 207 -2.41 -3.39 -13.32
N TYR A 208 -2.78 -4.19 -14.34
CA TYR A 208 -2.62 -5.65 -14.29
C TYR A 208 -1.16 -6.05 -14.14
N LEU A 209 -0.26 -5.52 -14.96
CA LEU A 209 1.17 -5.82 -14.88
C LEU A 209 1.75 -5.46 -13.50
N ASN A 210 1.37 -4.32 -12.95
CA ASN A 210 1.83 -3.89 -11.63
C ASN A 210 1.30 -4.78 -10.50
N GLU A 211 -0.01 -5.02 -10.45
CA GLU A 211 -0.63 -5.75 -9.33
C GLU A 211 -0.34 -7.26 -9.42
N ALA A 212 -0.41 -7.85 -10.61
CA ALA A 212 -0.16 -9.28 -10.79
C ALA A 212 1.33 -9.64 -10.70
N LEU A 213 2.19 -8.93 -11.41
CA LEU A 213 3.61 -9.31 -11.48
C LEU A 213 4.46 -8.61 -10.42
N GLN A 214 4.55 -7.28 -10.48
CA GLN A 214 5.51 -6.55 -9.62
C GLN A 214 5.17 -6.62 -8.13
N ARG A 215 3.88 -6.69 -7.78
CA ARG A 215 3.42 -6.67 -6.38
C ARG A 215 3.02 -8.05 -5.85
N SER A 216 2.85 -9.04 -6.71
CA SER A 216 2.39 -10.36 -6.29
C SER A 216 3.45 -11.44 -6.42
N VAL A 217 4.29 -11.42 -7.45
CA VAL A 217 5.35 -12.40 -7.69
C VAL A 217 6.63 -11.95 -6.98
N GLU A 218 7.03 -12.67 -5.95
CA GLU A 218 8.10 -12.21 -5.05
C GLU A 218 9.48 -12.22 -5.68
N ILE A 219 9.77 -13.20 -6.55
CA ILE A 219 11.07 -13.29 -7.22
C ILE A 219 11.39 -12.09 -8.12
N MET A 220 10.40 -11.29 -8.49
CA MET A 220 10.61 -10.03 -9.19
C MET A 220 11.33 -8.98 -8.33
N THR A 221 11.27 -9.11 -7.00
CA THR A 221 11.91 -8.17 -6.06
C THR A 221 13.44 -8.25 -6.11
N PRO A 222 14.09 -9.41 -5.93
CA PRO A 222 15.54 -9.49 -6.06
C PRO A 222 16.03 -9.15 -7.48
N ALA A 223 15.27 -9.46 -8.53
CA ALA A 223 15.59 -9.01 -9.88
C ALA A 223 15.65 -7.47 -9.97
N SER A 224 14.69 -6.77 -9.37
CA SER A 224 14.70 -5.32 -9.30
C SER A 224 15.88 -4.75 -8.52
N TYR A 225 16.33 -5.42 -7.44
CA TYR A 225 17.52 -5.03 -6.69
C TYR A 225 18.79 -5.14 -7.52
N VAL A 226 18.94 -6.23 -8.27
CA VAL A 226 20.08 -6.42 -9.17
C VAL A 226 20.08 -5.37 -10.28
N ILE A 227 18.95 -5.13 -10.93
CA ILE A 227 18.79 -4.11 -11.96
C ILE A 227 19.14 -2.71 -11.43
N ALA A 228 18.69 -2.38 -10.23
CA ALA A 228 18.99 -1.10 -9.60
C ALA A 228 20.47 -0.97 -9.25
N ALA A 229 21.10 -2.06 -8.77
CA ALA A 229 22.52 -2.08 -8.40
C ALA A 229 23.46 -1.97 -9.61
N VAL A 230 23.11 -2.61 -10.75
CA VAL A 230 23.89 -2.49 -12.00
C VAL A 230 23.80 -1.08 -12.58
N GLY A 231 22.70 -0.37 -12.31
CA GLY A 231 22.55 1.04 -12.63
C GLY A 231 22.33 1.35 -14.10
N LYS A 232 21.83 2.56 -14.35
CA LYS A 232 21.86 3.14 -15.71
C LYS A 232 23.28 3.64 -15.99
N LYS A 233 23.73 3.58 -17.27
CA LYS A 233 25.03 4.10 -17.71
C LYS A 233 25.38 5.43 -17.00
N GLY A 234 26.50 5.48 -16.27
CA GLY A 234 27.01 6.67 -15.58
C GLY A 234 26.61 6.85 -14.11
N LYS A 235 25.81 5.94 -13.52
CA LYS A 235 25.56 5.93 -12.07
C LYS A 235 26.55 5.02 -11.35
N LYS A 236 26.96 5.45 -10.14
CA LYS A 236 27.80 4.64 -9.25
C LYS A 236 27.05 3.37 -8.88
N LEU A 237 27.69 2.22 -9.03
CA LEU A 237 27.18 0.93 -8.58
C LEU A 237 26.92 0.98 -7.06
N GLU A 238 25.84 0.34 -6.62
CA GLU A 238 25.62 0.09 -5.20
C GLU A 238 26.75 -0.81 -4.66
N ASP A 239 27.10 -0.64 -3.38
CA ASP A 239 28.05 -1.52 -2.69
C ASP A 239 27.59 -2.98 -2.82
N PRO A 240 28.45 -3.89 -3.36
CA PRO A 240 28.09 -5.30 -3.51
C PRO A 240 27.71 -5.99 -2.18
N GLU A 241 28.30 -5.59 -1.05
CA GLU A 241 27.96 -6.17 0.24
C GLU A 241 26.57 -5.70 0.71
N ALA A 242 26.19 -4.45 0.47
CA ALA A 242 24.84 -3.97 0.75
C ALA A 242 23.79 -4.72 -0.08
N LEU A 243 24.07 -4.98 -1.36
CA LEU A 243 23.19 -5.80 -2.21
C LEU A 243 23.07 -7.24 -1.71
N LYS A 244 24.20 -7.87 -1.33
CA LYS A 244 24.19 -9.22 -0.76
C LYS A 244 23.36 -9.30 0.52
N GLU A 245 23.46 -8.32 1.39
CA GLU A 245 22.68 -8.29 2.64
C GLU A 245 21.20 -8.15 2.37
N ARG A 246 20.81 -7.31 1.42
CA ARG A 246 19.40 -7.18 0.98
C ARG A 246 18.85 -8.48 0.39
N LEU A 247 19.65 -9.18 -0.41
CA LEU A 247 19.28 -10.47 -0.98
C LEU A 247 19.17 -11.55 0.12
N ARG A 248 20.10 -11.61 1.09
CA ARG A 248 19.98 -12.51 2.23
C ARG A 248 18.71 -12.25 3.04
N GLY A 249 18.38 -10.99 3.29
CA GLY A 249 17.14 -10.60 3.95
C GLY A 249 15.90 -11.07 3.23
N PHE A 250 15.88 -10.93 1.90
CA PHE A 250 14.78 -11.42 1.07
C PHE A 250 14.62 -12.94 1.15
N TYR A 251 15.69 -13.70 0.92
CA TYR A 251 15.64 -15.17 0.88
C TYR A 251 15.36 -15.84 2.23
N LYS A 252 15.52 -15.12 3.34
CA LYS A 252 15.18 -15.62 4.70
C LYS A 252 13.72 -16.04 4.80
N ASP A 253 12.81 -15.24 4.23
CA ASP A 253 11.36 -15.44 4.33
C ASP A 253 10.73 -15.75 2.95
N TYR A 254 11.53 -16.19 1.98
CA TYR A 254 11.10 -16.60 0.68
C TYR A 254 10.77 -18.10 0.60
N ASN A 255 9.65 -18.45 -0.01
CA ASN A 255 9.26 -19.83 -0.28
C ASN A 255 9.05 -20.03 -1.80
N PRO A 256 9.98 -20.73 -2.48
CA PRO A 256 9.89 -20.91 -3.94
C PRO A 256 8.62 -21.65 -4.39
N ALA A 257 8.14 -22.64 -3.62
CA ALA A 257 6.97 -23.41 -4.00
C ALA A 257 5.69 -22.57 -3.98
N THR A 258 5.53 -21.75 -2.93
CA THR A 258 4.39 -20.81 -2.83
C THR A 258 4.46 -19.72 -3.90
N ASP A 259 5.66 -19.12 -4.09
CA ASP A 259 5.82 -18.07 -5.10
C ASP A 259 5.59 -18.57 -6.52
N ARG A 260 6.01 -19.82 -6.83
CA ARG A 260 5.74 -20.46 -8.12
C ARG A 260 4.23 -20.62 -8.39
N ARG A 261 3.46 -21.06 -7.40
CA ARG A 261 2.00 -21.15 -7.51
C ARG A 261 1.37 -19.79 -7.77
N VAL A 262 1.82 -18.77 -7.01
CA VAL A 262 1.36 -17.38 -7.20
C VAL A 262 1.76 -16.89 -8.59
N ALA A 263 3.02 -17.04 -8.99
CA ALA A 263 3.52 -16.59 -10.28
C ALA A 263 2.70 -17.19 -11.44
N ARG A 264 2.49 -18.52 -11.44
CA ARG A 264 1.66 -19.18 -12.45
C ARG A 264 0.30 -18.51 -12.59
N ARG A 265 -0.44 -18.37 -11.48
CA ARG A 265 -1.78 -17.76 -11.52
C ARG A 265 -1.73 -16.29 -11.98
N MET A 266 -0.74 -15.55 -11.56
CA MET A 266 -0.59 -14.15 -11.96
C MET A 266 -0.25 -13.99 -13.45
N PHE A 267 0.57 -14.87 -14.01
CA PHE A 267 0.85 -14.89 -15.45
C PHE A 267 -0.40 -15.27 -16.26
N GLU A 268 -1.16 -16.29 -15.83
CA GLU A 268 -2.45 -16.63 -16.45
C GLU A 268 -3.38 -15.41 -16.49
N LEU A 269 -3.53 -14.69 -15.36
CA LEU A 269 -4.37 -13.49 -15.30
C LEU A 269 -3.92 -12.38 -16.24
N VAL A 270 -2.60 -12.18 -16.40
CA VAL A 270 -2.08 -11.20 -17.35
C VAL A 270 -2.42 -11.61 -18.77
N MET A 271 -2.20 -12.87 -19.15
CA MET A 271 -2.51 -13.40 -20.49
C MET A 271 -4.01 -13.35 -20.81
N GLU A 272 -4.87 -13.61 -19.81
CA GLU A 272 -6.32 -13.59 -19.97
C GLU A 272 -6.89 -12.18 -20.17
N HIS A 273 -6.26 -11.15 -19.57
CA HIS A 273 -6.89 -9.83 -19.42
C HIS A 273 -6.13 -8.67 -20.04
N VAL A 274 -4.88 -8.86 -20.48
CA VAL A 274 -4.08 -7.84 -21.15
C VAL A 274 -3.99 -8.14 -22.63
N LYS A 275 -4.63 -7.33 -23.47
CA LYS A 275 -4.73 -7.58 -24.92
C LYS A 275 -3.40 -7.40 -25.64
N GLU A 276 -2.65 -6.34 -25.30
CA GLU A 276 -1.35 -6.05 -25.87
C GLU A 276 -0.27 -6.41 -24.84
N LEU A 277 0.23 -7.63 -24.92
CA LEU A 277 1.30 -8.10 -24.04
C LEU A 277 2.64 -7.44 -24.45
N PRO A 278 3.49 -7.06 -23.50
CA PRO A 278 4.86 -6.67 -23.81
C PRO A 278 5.61 -7.78 -24.57
N ASP A 279 6.50 -7.41 -25.47
CA ASP A 279 7.28 -8.33 -26.33
C ASP A 279 7.92 -9.50 -25.56
N VAL A 280 8.30 -9.29 -24.30
CA VAL A 280 8.89 -10.30 -23.44
C VAL A 280 7.90 -11.46 -23.16
N PHE A 281 6.60 -11.17 -23.06
CA PHE A 281 5.58 -12.22 -22.88
C PHE A 281 5.34 -12.99 -24.18
N VAL A 282 5.31 -12.29 -25.32
CA VAL A 282 5.17 -12.91 -26.65
C VAL A 282 6.37 -13.81 -26.94
N ALA A 283 7.59 -13.35 -26.59
CA ALA A 283 8.80 -14.16 -26.74
C ALA A 283 8.80 -15.37 -25.79
N ALA A 284 8.26 -15.25 -24.58
CA ALA A 284 8.14 -16.34 -23.63
C ALA A 284 7.12 -17.39 -24.10
N GLU A 285 5.99 -17.00 -24.68
CA GLU A 285 4.96 -17.91 -25.19
C GLU A 285 5.50 -18.87 -26.25
N GLY A 286 6.48 -18.43 -27.06
CA GLY A 286 7.17 -19.27 -28.03
C GLY A 286 8.30 -20.15 -27.48
N GLN A 287 8.75 -19.91 -26.24
CA GLN A 287 9.84 -20.65 -25.59
C GLN A 287 9.37 -21.64 -24.52
N PHE A 288 8.16 -21.48 -24.03
CA PHE A 288 7.62 -22.26 -22.93
C PHE A 288 6.30 -22.92 -23.36
N ASP A 289 6.40 -24.14 -23.91
CA ASP A 289 5.25 -25.02 -24.13
C ASP A 289 4.62 -25.43 -22.78
N ASP A 290 5.30 -25.18 -21.68
CA ASP A 290 4.87 -25.49 -20.31
C ASP A 290 5.18 -24.31 -19.38
N LEU A 291 4.14 -23.66 -18.88
CA LEU A 291 4.23 -22.59 -17.87
C LEU A 291 5.00 -23.06 -16.61
N ASP A 292 4.98 -24.35 -16.29
CA ASP A 292 5.72 -24.92 -15.16
C ASP A 292 7.24 -24.93 -15.40
N ALA A 293 7.67 -24.96 -16.66
CA ALA A 293 9.08 -24.83 -17.03
C ALA A 293 9.55 -23.37 -17.08
N ALA A 294 8.62 -22.44 -17.27
CA ALA A 294 8.89 -20.99 -17.36
C ALA A 294 8.98 -20.31 -15.98
N VAL A 295 8.36 -20.88 -14.96
CA VAL A 295 8.25 -20.36 -13.59
C VAL A 295 9.11 -21.17 -12.64
#